data_f35892233867a10378c979ca960caf5d
#
_entry.id   f35892233867a10378c979ca960caf5d
#
_cell.length_a   1.000
_cell.length_b   1.000
_cell.length_c   1.000
_cell.angle_alpha   90.00
_cell.angle_beta   90.00
_cell.angle_gamma   90.00
#
_symmetry.space_group_name_H-M   'P 1'
#
loop_
_entity.id
_entity.type
_entity.pdbx_description
1 polymer ?
#
loop_
_entity_poly.entity_id
_entity_poly.type
_entity_poly.pdbx_seq_one_letter_code
_entity_poly.pdbx_strand_id
1 'polypeptide(L)'
;IEKAILSNLGLRCRADYRYHFSGLYDFAAHQIPDKLLSPLPVIQEEKNTQSGDDVVIRKAMDYINANYAMDLTREDVANAVFLSSAYFSRFFKQKTGMSFSDYLTTVRMQKAIELLGTKMKINEIARKVGYQSRNRFFINFRQYTSYTPTEYRRQILRMESFSDDSDENENRGN
;
A
#
# COMPACT_ATOMS: atom_id res chain seq x y z
N ILE A 1 -1.73 3.24 17.58
CA ILE A 1 -1.35 1.84 17.31
C ILE A 1 -0.74 1.75 15.91
N GLU A 2 -1.39 2.26 14.85
CA GLU A 2 -0.86 2.29 13.48
C GLU A 2 0.54 2.91 13.38
N LYS A 3 0.78 4.05 14.03
CA LYS A 3 2.10 4.69 14.03
C LYS A 3 3.20 3.84 14.69
N ALA A 4 2.85 3.06 15.70
CA ALA A 4 3.80 2.18 16.39
C ALA A 4 4.14 0.94 15.56
N ILE A 5 3.16 0.37 14.86
CA ILE A 5 3.35 -0.79 13.97
C ILE A 5 4.19 -0.39 12.76
N LEU A 6 3.87 0.75 12.13
CA LEU A 6 4.61 1.28 10.99
C LEU A 6 6.04 1.69 11.35
N SER A 7 6.26 2.20 12.57
CA SER A 7 7.59 2.51 13.08
C SER A 7 8.45 1.26 13.31
N ASN A 8 7.87 0.18 13.84
CA ASN A 8 8.57 -1.07 14.06
C ASN A 8 8.88 -1.83 12.75
N LEU A 9 8.09 -1.61 11.71
CA LEU A 9 8.34 -2.17 10.37
C LEU A 9 9.27 -1.29 9.53
N GLY A 10 9.80 -0.18 10.08
CA GLY A 10 10.66 0.75 9.35
C GLY A 10 9.94 1.54 8.25
N LEU A 11 8.62 1.52 8.24
CA LEU A 11 7.81 2.21 7.24
C LEU A 11 7.63 3.67 7.66
N ARG A 12 8.37 4.57 7.03
CA ARG A 12 8.12 6.02 7.16
C ARG A 12 6.90 6.40 6.32
N CYS A 13 5.71 6.02 6.77
CA CYS A 13 4.49 6.63 6.25
C CYS A 13 4.22 7.94 6.99
N ARG A 14 4.32 9.02 6.26
CA ARG A 14 3.85 10.34 6.69
C ARG A 14 2.37 10.43 6.39
N ALA A 15 1.57 10.59 7.44
CA ALA A 15 0.16 11.02 7.44
C ALA A 15 -0.94 9.98 7.16
N ASP A 16 -1.91 10.05 7.99
CA ASP A 16 -3.35 9.73 7.96
C ASP A 16 -3.92 9.23 6.62
N TYR A 17 -3.59 7.98 6.23
CA TYR A 17 -4.22 7.29 5.13
C TYR A 17 -5.30 6.31 5.65
N ARG A 18 -6.53 6.79 5.78
CA ARG A 18 -7.69 5.96 6.15
C ARG A 18 -8.33 5.21 4.98
N TYR A 19 -7.71 5.21 3.80
CA TYR A 19 -8.33 4.62 2.62
C TYR A 19 -7.42 3.56 1.99
N HIS A 20 -7.85 2.29 2.02
CA HIS A 20 -7.28 1.11 1.37
C HIS A 20 -6.07 0.43 2.01
N PHE A 21 -6.18 0.05 3.29
CA PHE A 21 -5.21 -0.80 3.96
C PHE A 21 -5.69 -2.25 4.17
N SER A 22 -6.65 -2.76 3.40
CA SER A 22 -7.14 -4.13 3.60
C SER A 22 -6.04 -5.19 3.43
N GLY A 23 -5.12 -5.04 2.49
CA GLY A 23 -4.06 -6.02 2.26
C GLY A 23 -2.91 -6.00 3.28
N LEU A 24 -2.67 -4.86 3.95
CA LEU A 24 -1.66 -4.78 5.02
C LEU A 24 -2.19 -5.26 6.37
N TYR A 25 -3.50 -5.22 6.56
CA TYR A 25 -4.15 -5.75 7.76
C TYR A 25 -4.01 -7.27 7.86
N ASP A 26 -4.17 -7.99 6.76
CA ASP A 26 -4.01 -9.45 6.76
C ASP A 26 -2.56 -9.87 7.06
N PHE A 27 -1.56 -9.12 6.57
CA PHE A 27 -0.16 -9.41 6.85
C PHE A 27 0.26 -9.04 8.28
N ALA A 28 -0.26 -7.93 8.84
CA ALA A 28 0.05 -7.49 10.19
C ALA A 28 -0.77 -8.23 11.26
N ALA A 29 -1.98 -8.69 10.95
CA ALA A 29 -2.88 -9.35 11.89
C ALA A 29 -2.31 -10.66 12.45
N HIS A 30 -1.49 -11.37 11.69
CA HIS A 30 -0.85 -12.61 12.12
C HIS A 30 0.35 -12.42 13.06
N GLN A 31 0.77 -11.18 13.34
CA GLN A 31 1.92 -10.88 14.20
C GLN A 31 1.61 -10.03 15.42
N ILE A 32 0.34 -9.68 15.66
CA ILE A 32 -0.04 -8.87 16.82
C ILE A 32 -0.61 -9.78 17.90
N PRO A 33 -0.01 -9.84 19.10
CA PRO A 33 -0.62 -10.54 20.22
C PRO A 33 -2.02 -10.00 20.51
N ASP A 34 -3.00 -10.86 20.72
CA ASP A 34 -4.42 -10.54 20.97
C ASP A 34 -4.69 -9.44 22.04
N LYS A 35 -3.72 -9.17 22.88
CA LYS A 35 -3.80 -8.13 23.92
C LYS A 35 -3.78 -6.69 23.39
N LEU A 36 -3.51 -6.45 22.11
CA LEU A 36 -3.43 -5.10 21.52
C LEU A 36 -4.61 -4.79 20.58
N LEU A 37 -5.51 -5.74 20.37
CA LEU A 37 -6.75 -5.55 19.61
C LEU A 37 -7.86 -5.00 20.53
N SER A 38 -7.71 -3.77 20.99
CA SER A 38 -8.86 -3.02 21.50
C SER A 38 -9.81 -2.76 20.32
N PRO A 39 -11.14 -2.97 20.47
CA PRO A 39 -12.08 -2.68 19.39
C PRO A 39 -11.93 -1.21 18.99
N LEU A 40 -11.61 -0.99 17.73
CA LEU A 40 -11.59 0.35 17.15
C LEU A 40 -12.97 0.97 17.32
N PRO A 41 -13.08 2.25 17.68
CA PRO A 41 -14.37 2.90 17.77
C PRO A 41 -15.07 2.76 16.41
N VAL A 42 -16.25 2.16 16.44
CA VAL A 42 -17.15 2.11 15.27
C VAL A 42 -17.41 3.55 14.87
N ILE A 43 -16.80 3.97 13.78
CA ILE A 43 -17.10 5.27 13.18
C ILE A 43 -18.53 5.12 12.65
N GLN A 44 -19.48 5.71 13.37
CA GLN A 44 -20.82 5.86 12.86
C GLN A 44 -20.70 6.54 11.50
N GLU A 45 -21.35 5.94 10.48
CA GLU A 45 -21.53 6.58 9.18
C GLU A 45 -22.33 7.86 9.41
N GLU A 46 -21.63 8.95 9.71
CA GLU A 46 -22.22 10.25 9.54
C GLU A 46 -22.60 10.35 8.07
N LYS A 47 -23.87 10.55 7.80
CA LYS A 47 -24.42 10.93 6.50
C LYS A 47 -23.76 12.26 6.10
N ASN A 48 -22.58 12.17 5.55
CA ASN A 48 -21.81 13.29 5.12
C ASN A 48 -22.29 13.68 3.72
N THR A 49 -22.80 14.86 3.58
CA THR A 49 -22.90 15.58 2.32
C THR A 49 -21.48 15.64 1.74
N GLN A 50 -21.13 14.66 0.90
CA GLN A 50 -19.82 14.59 0.27
C GLN A 50 -19.60 15.90 -0.48
N SER A 51 -18.62 16.69 -0.06
CA SER A 51 -18.25 17.90 -0.76
C SER A 51 -17.85 17.52 -2.19
N GLY A 52 -18.12 18.37 -3.18
CA GLY A 52 -17.74 18.10 -4.56
C GLY A 52 -16.25 17.77 -4.70
N ASP A 53 -15.43 18.33 -3.82
CA ASP A 53 -13.98 18.06 -3.70
C ASP A 53 -13.69 16.59 -3.35
N ASP A 54 -14.48 15.98 -2.44
CA ASP A 54 -14.24 14.60 -2.00
C ASP A 54 -14.60 13.60 -3.11
N VAL A 55 -15.57 13.94 -3.94
CA VAL A 55 -15.91 13.16 -5.15
C VAL A 55 -14.78 13.24 -6.16
N VAL A 56 -14.24 14.45 -6.39
CA VAL A 56 -13.15 14.65 -7.36
C VAL A 56 -11.87 13.93 -6.93
N ILE A 57 -11.49 14.05 -5.66
CA ILE A 57 -10.28 13.38 -5.16
C ILE A 57 -10.43 11.86 -5.21
N ARG A 58 -11.59 11.31 -4.88
CA ARG A 58 -11.86 9.86 -4.98
C ARG A 58 -11.71 9.38 -6.42
N LYS A 59 -12.32 10.07 -7.39
CA LYS A 59 -12.17 9.75 -8.81
C LYS A 59 -10.71 9.78 -9.27
N ALA A 60 -9.93 10.75 -8.80
CA ALA A 60 -8.50 10.81 -9.11
C ALA A 60 -7.74 9.60 -8.54
N MET A 61 -8.00 9.23 -7.29
CA MET A 61 -7.38 8.06 -6.65
C MET A 61 -7.80 6.76 -7.35
N ASP A 62 -9.07 6.59 -7.68
CA ASP A 62 -9.59 5.43 -8.41
C ASP A 62 -8.94 5.31 -9.80
N TYR A 63 -8.78 6.42 -10.51
CA TYR A 63 -8.08 6.45 -11.79
C TYR A 63 -6.62 6.04 -11.67
N ILE A 64 -5.90 6.52 -10.64
CA ILE A 64 -4.52 6.13 -10.37
C ILE A 64 -4.46 4.62 -10.04
N ASN A 65 -5.34 4.14 -9.18
CA ASN A 65 -5.39 2.72 -8.78
C ASN A 65 -5.73 1.78 -9.96
N ALA A 66 -6.50 2.23 -10.91
CA ALA A 66 -6.81 1.46 -12.13
C ALA A 66 -5.66 1.46 -13.15
N ASN A 67 -4.84 2.51 -13.18
CA ASN A 67 -3.85 2.75 -14.24
C ASN A 67 -2.39 2.79 -13.75
N TYR A 68 -2.11 2.42 -12.50
CA TYR A 68 -0.77 2.56 -11.87
C TYR A 68 0.35 1.85 -12.64
N ALA A 69 0.05 0.78 -13.37
CA ALA A 69 1.02 0.00 -14.13
C ALA A 69 1.46 0.66 -15.45
N MET A 70 0.71 1.66 -15.91
CA MET A 70 1.01 2.42 -17.13
C MET A 70 2.00 3.54 -16.83
N ASP A 71 2.51 4.17 -17.88
CA ASP A 71 3.32 5.42 -17.75
C ASP A 71 2.39 6.60 -17.47
N LEU A 72 1.81 6.59 -16.27
CA LEU A 72 0.81 7.53 -15.84
C LEU A 72 1.43 8.85 -15.44
N THR A 73 1.02 9.91 -16.11
CA THR A 73 1.45 11.27 -15.81
C THR A 73 0.42 12.02 -14.94
N ARG A 74 0.89 13.09 -14.31
CA ARG A 74 0.02 14.00 -13.56
C ARG A 74 -1.07 14.62 -14.45
N GLU A 75 -0.73 14.89 -15.72
CA GLU A 75 -1.64 15.46 -16.69
C GLU A 75 -2.77 14.51 -17.06
N ASP A 76 -2.47 13.23 -17.19
CA ASP A 76 -3.50 12.20 -17.45
C ASP A 76 -4.54 12.18 -16.35
N VAL A 77 -4.12 12.19 -15.08
CA VAL A 77 -5.03 12.19 -13.94
C VAL A 77 -5.81 13.50 -13.83
N ALA A 78 -5.14 14.64 -14.03
CA ALA A 78 -5.79 15.94 -14.00
C ALA A 78 -6.90 16.03 -15.07
N ASN A 79 -6.61 15.57 -16.29
CA ASN A 79 -7.59 15.53 -17.39
C ASN A 79 -8.77 14.60 -17.05
N ALA A 80 -8.51 13.42 -16.45
CA ALA A 80 -9.54 12.48 -16.07
C ALA A 80 -10.54 13.03 -15.05
N VAL A 81 -10.13 14.03 -14.26
CA VAL A 81 -10.98 14.71 -13.27
C VAL A 81 -11.35 16.15 -13.66
N PHE A 82 -11.10 16.52 -14.93
CA PHE A 82 -11.42 17.84 -15.51
C PHE A 82 -10.75 19.03 -14.79
N LEU A 83 -9.52 18.84 -14.30
CA LEU A 83 -8.73 19.87 -13.66
C LEU A 83 -7.49 20.23 -14.50
N SER A 84 -7.00 21.47 -14.36
CA SER A 84 -5.67 21.80 -14.89
C SER A 84 -4.59 21.11 -14.07
N SER A 85 -3.49 20.68 -14.71
CA SER A 85 -2.38 19.97 -14.07
C SER A 85 -1.78 20.75 -12.87
N ALA A 86 -1.70 22.09 -12.97
CA ALA A 86 -1.22 22.95 -11.90
C ALA A 86 -2.17 22.99 -10.69
N TYR A 87 -3.48 23.10 -10.95
CA TYR A 87 -4.48 23.07 -9.89
C TYR A 87 -4.55 21.69 -9.25
N PHE A 88 -4.59 20.63 -10.05
CA PHE A 88 -4.60 19.23 -9.57
C PHE A 88 -3.46 18.96 -8.60
N SER A 89 -2.23 19.40 -8.91
CA SER A 89 -1.07 19.17 -8.02
C SER A 89 -1.27 19.73 -6.63
N ARG A 90 -1.77 20.96 -6.53
CA ARG A 90 -2.03 21.63 -5.25
C ARG A 90 -3.21 20.99 -4.53
N PHE A 91 -4.30 20.76 -5.25
CA PHE A 91 -5.52 20.14 -4.77
C PHE A 91 -5.27 18.72 -4.23
N PHE A 92 -4.58 17.88 -5.02
CA PHE A 92 -4.26 16.50 -4.63
C PHE A 92 -3.41 16.48 -3.36
N LYS A 93 -2.35 17.30 -3.29
CA LYS A 93 -1.49 17.39 -2.10
C LYS A 93 -2.25 17.91 -0.88
N GLN A 94 -3.12 18.88 -1.05
CA GLN A 94 -3.94 19.44 0.03
C GLN A 94 -4.91 18.40 0.61
N LYS A 95 -5.57 17.64 -0.28
CA LYS A 95 -6.59 16.64 0.12
C LYS A 95 -5.98 15.33 0.63
N THR A 96 -4.84 14.89 0.06
CA THR A 96 -4.21 13.59 0.39
C THR A 96 -2.97 13.72 1.29
N GLY A 97 -2.43 14.91 1.48
CA GLY A 97 -1.17 15.14 2.18
C GLY A 97 0.08 14.74 1.39
N MET A 98 -0.05 14.13 0.20
CA MET A 98 1.06 13.63 -0.62
C MET A 98 1.05 14.23 -2.03
N SER A 99 2.23 14.25 -2.67
CA SER A 99 2.25 14.52 -4.10
C SER A 99 1.67 13.34 -4.90
N PHE A 100 1.21 13.62 -6.12
CA PHE A 100 0.78 12.57 -7.06
C PHE A 100 1.87 11.49 -7.27
N SER A 101 3.12 11.90 -7.42
CA SER A 101 4.25 10.99 -7.65
C SER A 101 4.50 10.06 -6.46
N ASP A 102 4.39 10.59 -5.23
CA ASP A 102 4.55 9.80 -4.02
C ASP A 102 3.39 8.82 -3.86
N TYR A 103 2.16 9.26 -4.14
CA TYR A 103 0.98 8.42 -4.10
C TYR A 103 1.07 7.27 -5.13
N LEU A 104 1.41 7.57 -6.39
CA LEU A 104 1.60 6.55 -7.43
C LEU A 104 2.70 5.55 -7.04
N THR A 105 3.81 6.04 -6.46
CA THR A 105 4.88 5.18 -5.95
C THR A 105 4.35 4.26 -4.84
N THR A 106 3.58 4.79 -3.90
CA THR A 106 2.96 4.01 -2.82
C THR A 106 2.07 2.90 -3.38
N VAL A 107 1.18 3.21 -4.30
CA VAL A 107 0.29 2.21 -4.95
C VAL A 107 1.11 1.12 -5.63
N ARG A 108 2.15 1.49 -6.40
CA ARG A 108 3.04 0.53 -7.07
C ARG A 108 3.78 -0.38 -6.09
N MET A 109 4.25 0.17 -4.95
CA MET A 109 4.94 -0.62 -3.93
C MET A 109 4.01 -1.58 -3.21
N GLN A 110 2.78 -1.16 -2.89
CA GLN A 110 1.77 -2.06 -2.32
C GLN A 110 1.47 -3.23 -3.24
N LYS A 111 1.26 -2.95 -4.54
CA LYS A 111 1.05 -4.01 -5.54
C LYS A 111 2.27 -4.91 -5.74
N ALA A 112 3.48 -4.37 -5.61
CA ALA A 112 4.70 -5.18 -5.64
C ALA A 112 4.79 -6.13 -4.44
N ILE A 113 4.43 -5.67 -3.25
CA ILE A 113 4.40 -6.49 -2.03
C ILE A 113 3.45 -7.67 -2.19
N GLU A 114 2.22 -7.43 -2.67
CA GLU A 114 1.24 -8.49 -2.97
C GLU A 114 1.83 -9.54 -3.94
N LEU A 115 2.51 -9.09 -5.00
CA LEU A 115 3.10 -9.98 -6.00
C LEU A 115 4.36 -10.71 -5.51
N LEU A 116 5.06 -10.20 -4.50
CA LEU A 116 6.23 -10.85 -3.93
C LEU A 116 5.89 -12.15 -3.19
N GLY A 117 4.67 -12.31 -2.69
CA GLY A 117 4.15 -13.59 -2.17
C GLY A 117 3.95 -14.66 -3.26
N THR A 118 4.01 -14.30 -4.54
CA THR A 118 3.88 -15.25 -5.65
C THR A 118 5.24 -15.78 -6.11
N LYS A 119 5.23 -16.84 -6.98
CA LYS A 119 6.45 -17.38 -7.61
C LYS A 119 6.99 -16.51 -8.76
N MET A 120 6.39 -15.35 -9.03
CA MET A 120 6.78 -14.45 -10.12
C MET A 120 8.20 -13.90 -9.92
N LYS A 121 9.00 -13.80 -10.99
CA LYS A 121 10.35 -13.24 -10.91
C LYS A 121 10.30 -11.74 -10.57
N ILE A 122 11.24 -11.26 -9.74
CA ILE A 122 11.27 -9.86 -9.28
C ILE A 122 11.32 -8.86 -10.45
N ASN A 123 12.03 -9.19 -11.54
CA ASN A 123 12.07 -8.34 -12.72
C ASN A 123 10.72 -8.26 -13.45
N GLU A 124 9.92 -9.31 -13.39
CA GLU A 124 8.57 -9.34 -13.95
C GLU A 124 7.62 -8.52 -13.07
N ILE A 125 7.75 -8.63 -11.74
CA ILE A 125 7.02 -7.81 -10.80
C ILE A 125 7.30 -6.33 -11.05
N ALA A 126 8.57 -5.93 -11.16
CA ALA A 126 8.94 -4.55 -11.43
C ALA A 126 8.22 -4.00 -12.67
N ARG A 127 8.23 -4.76 -13.78
CA ARG A 127 7.54 -4.37 -15.01
C ARG A 127 6.02 -4.32 -14.83
N LYS A 128 5.46 -5.32 -14.15
CA LYS A 128 4.01 -5.42 -13.93
C LYS A 128 3.45 -4.29 -13.08
N VAL A 129 4.25 -3.73 -12.18
CA VAL A 129 3.87 -2.57 -11.38
C VAL A 129 4.29 -1.21 -11.99
N GLY A 130 4.70 -1.20 -13.26
CA GLY A 130 4.94 0.01 -14.05
C GLY A 130 6.35 0.59 -13.96
N TYR A 131 7.37 -0.20 -13.57
CA TYR A 131 8.77 0.24 -13.60
C TYR A 131 9.48 -0.26 -14.86
N GLN A 132 9.95 0.67 -15.68
CA GLN A 132 10.81 0.39 -16.83
C GLN A 132 12.24 0.04 -16.39
N SER A 133 12.71 0.63 -15.28
CA SER A 133 14.05 0.40 -14.73
C SER A 133 13.99 -0.44 -13.47
N ARG A 134 14.67 -1.60 -13.49
CA ARG A 134 14.87 -2.46 -12.32
C ARG A 134 15.52 -1.69 -11.16
N ASN A 135 16.56 -0.90 -11.45
CA ASN A 135 17.28 -0.18 -10.41
C ASN A 135 16.36 0.82 -9.69
N ARG A 136 15.54 1.54 -10.45
CA ARG A 136 14.56 2.49 -9.86
C ARG A 136 13.53 1.77 -9.00
N PHE A 137 13.06 0.60 -9.43
CA PHE A 137 12.18 -0.26 -8.63
C PHE A 137 12.84 -0.66 -7.31
N PHE A 138 14.09 -1.15 -7.33
CA PHE A 138 14.82 -1.58 -6.13
C PHE A 138 15.03 -0.42 -5.15
N ILE A 139 15.42 0.77 -5.66
CA ILE A 139 15.60 1.97 -4.82
C ILE A 139 14.28 2.36 -4.13
N ASN A 140 13.20 2.49 -4.90
CA ASN A 140 11.89 2.88 -4.36
C ASN A 140 11.34 1.83 -3.41
N PHE A 141 11.51 0.54 -3.73
CA PHE A 141 11.07 -0.54 -2.86
C PHE A 141 11.81 -0.54 -1.52
N ARG A 142 13.14 -0.35 -1.55
CA ARG A 142 13.94 -0.24 -0.33
C ARG A 142 13.59 1.01 0.49
N GLN A 143 13.33 2.13 -0.16
CA GLN A 143 12.86 3.35 0.53
C GLN A 143 11.51 3.16 1.19
N TYR A 144 10.62 2.37 0.57
CA TYR A 144 9.28 2.11 1.07
C TYR A 144 9.24 1.07 2.18
N THR A 145 10.00 -0.04 2.07
CA THR A 145 9.96 -1.20 2.96
C THR A 145 11.16 -1.35 3.88
N SER A 146 12.23 -0.57 3.68
CA SER A 146 13.57 -0.73 4.30
C SER A 146 14.35 -1.98 3.83
N TYR A 147 13.76 -2.85 3.01
CA TYR A 147 14.35 -4.07 2.48
C TYR A 147 14.44 -4.05 0.96
N THR A 148 15.39 -4.78 0.40
CA THR A 148 15.34 -5.08 -1.04
C THR A 148 14.19 -6.05 -1.33
N PRO A 149 13.64 -6.08 -2.57
CA PRO A 149 12.59 -7.04 -2.94
C PRO A 149 12.98 -8.50 -2.68
N THR A 150 14.26 -8.85 -2.82
CA THR A 150 14.78 -10.20 -2.57
C THR A 150 14.78 -10.55 -1.08
N GLU A 151 15.24 -9.62 -0.25
CA GLU A 151 15.25 -9.79 1.22
C GLU A 151 13.82 -9.88 1.75
N TYR A 152 12.94 -9.00 1.27
CA TYR A 152 11.54 -8.98 1.65
C TYR A 152 10.83 -10.31 1.33
N ARG A 153 11.00 -10.83 0.11
CA ARG A 153 10.46 -12.15 -0.27
C ARG A 153 10.97 -13.27 0.63
N ARG A 154 12.26 -13.26 0.97
CA ARG A 154 12.84 -14.28 1.86
C ARG A 154 12.21 -14.25 3.25
N GLN A 155 11.85 -13.08 3.74
CA GLN A 155 11.17 -12.95 5.03
C GLN A 155 9.76 -13.51 4.98
N ILE A 156 8.98 -13.19 3.93
CA ILE A 156 7.63 -13.77 3.74
C ILE A 156 7.69 -15.29 3.74
N LEU A 157 8.57 -15.90 2.91
CA LEU A 157 8.68 -17.35 2.80
C LEU A 157 9.11 -18.03 4.10
N ARG A 158 9.92 -17.36 4.93
CA ARG A 158 10.26 -17.86 6.26
C ARG A 158 9.07 -17.84 7.20
N MET A 159 8.24 -16.82 7.14
CA MET A 159 7.04 -16.70 7.98
C MET A 159 6.01 -17.77 7.63
N GLU A 160 5.80 -18.04 6.34
CA GLU A 160 4.89 -19.10 5.87
C GLU A 160 5.34 -20.49 6.35
N SER A 161 6.65 -20.77 6.37
CA SER A 161 7.17 -22.05 6.85
C SER A 161 7.01 -22.26 8.37
N PHE A 162 6.96 -21.19 9.16
CA PHE A 162 6.72 -21.30 10.61
C PHE A 162 5.24 -21.45 10.97
N SER A 163 4.32 -21.01 10.10
CA SER A 163 2.88 -21.21 10.33
C SER A 163 2.44 -22.64 10.08
N ASP A 164 3.02 -23.33 9.08
CA ASP A 164 2.68 -24.71 8.76
C ASP A 164 3.13 -25.69 9.85
N ASP A 165 4.25 -25.41 10.55
CA ASP A 165 4.77 -26.27 11.63
C ASP A 165 3.96 -26.17 12.95
N SER A 166 3.13 -25.14 13.12
CA SER A 166 2.32 -24.96 14.33
C SER A 166 1.01 -25.76 14.30
N ASP A 167 0.45 -26.02 13.13
CA ASP A 167 -0.83 -26.72 12.99
C ASP A 167 -0.71 -28.26 13.06
N GLU A 168 0.50 -28.82 12.86
CA GLU A 168 0.72 -30.27 12.98
C GLU A 168 0.88 -30.77 14.41
N ASN A 169 1.11 -29.90 15.39
CA ASN A 169 1.42 -30.32 16.75
C ASN A 169 0.20 -30.41 17.69
N GLU A 170 -0.97 -29.88 17.31
CA GLU A 170 -2.20 -29.99 18.11
C GLU A 170 -2.96 -31.31 17.92
N ASN A 171 -2.64 -32.12 16.91
CA ASN A 171 -3.39 -33.36 16.60
C ASN A 171 -2.72 -34.66 17.10
N ARG A 172 -1.68 -34.57 17.94
CA ARG A 172 -1.00 -35.76 18.52
C ARG A 172 -1.25 -35.98 20.02
N GLY A 173 -2.28 -35.35 20.57
CA GLY A 173 -2.64 -35.49 21.99
C GLY A 173 -4.08 -35.93 22.18
N ASN A 174 -4.44 -37.18 21.76
CA ASN A 174 -5.61 -37.86 22.29
C ASN A 174 -5.49 -39.39 22.10
#